data_bd205bdeb1aba50869012747b36ad877
#
_entry.id   bd205bdeb1aba50869012747b36ad877
#
_cell.length_a   1.000
_cell.length_b   1.000
_cell.length_c   1.000
_cell.angle_alpha   90.00
_cell.angle_beta   90.00
_cell.angle_gamma   90.00
#
_symmetry.space_group_name_H-M   'P 1'
#
loop_
_entity.id
_entity.type
_entity.pdbx_description
1 polymer ?
#
loop_
_entity_poly.entity_id
_entity_poly.type
_entity_poly.pdbx_seq_one_letter_code
_entity_poly.pdbx_strand_id
1 'polypeptide(L)'
;MPRSGVMGEIMISYIKGEVVKKGIDYLIIENNGIGYYINTSFNTLKNLSEGDVSSVFTYMHIREDVLALYGFSKKDELEMFKKLISVNGIGPKAGLAVLSTYDINSVKVAILKDDVNAISKVPGIGKKTASKIILDLKDKVGSIEEIDSINLSDIEVINDSVSNDIEDISKVLMTLGFSQLEAKKALENIDISGKTENQIIKEALENLNR
;
A
#
# COMPACT_ATOMS: atom_id res chain seq x y z
N MET A 1 -12.43 37.05 9.74
CA MET A 1 -12.26 35.77 10.47
C MET A 1 -11.34 34.89 9.67
N PRO A 2 -10.15 34.50 10.16
CA PRO A 2 -9.26 33.59 9.44
C PRO A 2 -9.86 32.19 9.44
N ARG A 3 -9.88 31.56 8.27
CA ARG A 3 -10.31 30.17 8.10
C ARG A 3 -9.32 29.27 8.84
N SER A 4 -9.71 28.77 9.99
CA SER A 4 -9.00 27.71 10.70
C SER A 4 -9.11 26.42 9.89
N GLY A 5 -8.02 25.87 9.41
CA GLY A 5 -8.03 24.50 8.93
C GLY A 5 -7.06 24.07 7.84
N VAL A 6 -6.07 24.85 7.42
CA VAL A 6 -5.21 24.43 6.28
C VAL A 6 -3.72 24.72 6.50
N MET A 7 -3.25 24.87 7.73
CA MET A 7 -1.86 25.30 7.96
C MET A 7 -0.82 24.17 8.05
N GLY A 8 -1.24 22.89 8.02
CA GLY A 8 -0.31 21.75 8.19
C GLY A 8 0.01 20.93 6.94
N GLU A 9 -0.68 21.15 5.81
CA GLU A 9 -0.68 20.17 4.71
C GLU A 9 0.15 20.55 3.48
N ILE A 10 0.74 21.78 3.39
CA ILE A 10 1.13 22.32 2.08
C ILE A 10 2.62 22.61 1.92
N MET A 11 3.49 22.45 2.92
CA MET A 11 4.89 22.87 2.76
C MET A 11 5.71 21.94 1.86
N ILE A 12 5.57 20.60 2.02
CA ILE A 12 6.30 19.62 1.21
C ILE A 12 5.31 18.50 0.84
N SER A 13 4.77 18.56 -0.38
CA SER A 13 3.75 17.60 -0.86
C SER A 13 4.36 16.33 -1.44
N TYR A 14 5.54 16.45 -2.03
CA TYR A 14 6.35 15.33 -2.53
C TYR A 14 7.81 15.75 -2.63
N ILE A 15 8.69 14.77 -2.64
CA ILE A 15 10.11 14.94 -2.92
C ILE A 15 10.50 14.00 -4.03
N LYS A 16 11.13 14.53 -5.08
CA LYS A 16 11.71 13.76 -6.17
C LYS A 16 13.23 13.93 -6.14
N GLY A 17 13.97 12.85 -6.12
CA GLY A 17 15.42 12.86 -6.10
C GLY A 17 15.99 11.44 -6.05
N GLU A 18 17.29 11.35 -5.86
CA GLU A 18 18.00 10.10 -5.73
C GLU A 18 17.79 9.49 -4.34
N VAL A 19 17.48 8.22 -4.25
CA VAL A 19 17.43 7.47 -2.99
C VAL A 19 18.86 7.14 -2.57
N VAL A 20 19.47 7.97 -1.74
CA VAL A 20 20.87 7.80 -1.32
C VAL A 20 21.04 6.82 -0.16
N LYS A 21 19.97 6.53 0.58
CA LYS A 21 20.00 5.56 1.68
C LYS A 21 18.63 5.01 2.01
N LYS A 22 18.57 3.72 2.36
CA LYS A 22 17.41 3.05 2.94
C LYS A 22 17.76 2.49 4.33
N GLY A 23 16.86 2.72 5.30
CA GLY A 23 16.90 2.09 6.63
C GLY A 23 15.80 1.05 6.77
N ILE A 24 15.49 0.71 8.03
CA ILE A 24 14.41 -0.24 8.34
C ILE A 24 13.03 0.42 8.20
N ASP A 25 12.93 1.70 8.57
CA ASP A 25 11.69 2.50 8.65
C ASP A 25 11.86 3.91 8.10
N TYR A 26 12.94 4.17 7.35
CA TYR A 26 13.22 5.45 6.72
C TYR A 26 13.97 5.30 5.41
N LEU A 27 13.95 6.36 4.63
CA LEU A 27 14.84 6.58 3.48
C LEU A 27 15.38 8.00 3.49
N ILE A 28 16.47 8.20 2.76
CA ILE A 28 17.00 9.56 2.49
C ILE A 28 16.95 9.76 0.99
N ILE A 29 16.25 10.82 0.58
CA ILE A 29 16.23 11.29 -0.81
C ILE A 29 17.06 12.56 -0.89
N GLU A 30 18.02 12.58 -1.82
CA GLU A 30 18.75 13.78 -2.17
C GLU A 30 18.08 14.51 -3.34
N ASN A 31 17.87 15.80 -3.15
CA ASN A 31 17.43 16.70 -4.21
C ASN A 31 18.26 17.99 -4.13
N ASN A 32 19.01 18.27 -5.21
CA ASN A 32 19.85 19.47 -5.34
C ASN A 32 20.79 19.71 -4.14
N GLY A 33 21.47 18.67 -3.65
CA GLY A 33 22.42 18.75 -2.55
C GLY A 33 21.79 18.77 -1.15
N ILE A 34 20.47 18.58 -1.04
CA ILE A 34 19.76 18.49 0.25
C ILE A 34 19.27 17.05 0.44
N GLY A 35 19.73 16.40 1.52
CA GLY A 35 19.27 15.09 1.93
C GLY A 35 18.04 15.18 2.84
N TYR A 36 16.91 14.71 2.37
CA TYR A 36 15.66 14.66 3.13
C TYR A 36 15.53 13.31 3.83
N TYR A 37 15.52 13.35 5.17
CA TYR A 37 15.23 12.17 5.98
C TYR A 37 13.72 11.97 6.05
N ILE A 38 13.23 10.82 5.56
CA ILE A 38 11.81 10.55 5.39
C ILE A 38 11.47 9.23 6.09
N ASN A 39 10.63 9.29 7.13
CA ASN A 39 10.07 8.07 7.74
C ASN A 39 9.08 7.44 6.78
N THR A 40 9.08 6.12 6.65
CA THR A 40 8.24 5.45 5.67
C THR A 40 7.85 4.04 6.09
N SER A 41 6.88 3.46 5.37
CA SER A 41 6.45 2.08 5.57
C SER A 41 7.40 1.09 4.91
N PHE A 42 7.41 -0.15 5.41
CA PHE A 42 8.13 -1.25 4.78
C PHE A 42 7.64 -1.50 3.34
N ASN A 43 6.35 -1.35 3.08
CA ASN A 43 5.76 -1.52 1.75
C ASN A 43 6.28 -0.47 0.76
N THR A 44 6.45 0.78 1.17
CA THR A 44 7.11 1.81 0.36
C THR A 44 8.58 1.45 0.11
N LEU A 45 9.34 1.01 1.15
CA LEU A 45 10.75 0.65 1.01
C LEU A 45 11.00 -0.50 0.03
N LYS A 46 10.08 -1.45 -0.09
CA LYS A 46 10.17 -2.55 -1.07
C LYS A 46 10.22 -2.06 -2.52
N ASN A 47 9.52 -0.96 -2.81
CA ASN A 47 9.34 -0.44 -4.16
C ASN A 47 10.42 0.57 -4.58
N LEU A 48 11.42 0.82 -3.74
CA LEU A 48 12.46 1.80 -3.98
C LEU A 48 13.84 1.14 -3.86
N SER A 49 14.80 1.52 -4.71
CA SER A 49 16.19 1.05 -4.64
C SER A 49 17.13 2.21 -4.39
N GLU A 50 18.24 1.96 -3.67
CA GLU A 50 19.31 2.95 -3.53
C GLU A 50 19.97 3.19 -4.89
N GLY A 51 20.25 4.44 -5.20
CA GLY A 51 20.78 4.93 -6.47
C GLY A 51 19.70 5.29 -7.50
N ASP A 52 18.43 4.89 -7.31
CA ASP A 52 17.35 5.23 -8.22
C ASP A 52 16.79 6.63 -7.96
N VAL A 53 16.40 7.32 -9.03
CA VAL A 53 15.64 8.57 -8.92
C VAL A 53 14.16 8.25 -8.75
N SER A 54 13.62 8.61 -7.60
CA SER A 54 12.24 8.29 -7.23
C SER A 54 11.48 9.50 -6.72
N SER A 55 10.15 9.43 -6.73
CA SER A 55 9.26 10.41 -6.11
C SER A 55 8.52 9.77 -4.96
N VAL A 56 8.48 10.44 -3.81
CA VAL A 56 7.65 10.05 -2.66
C VAL A 56 6.71 11.18 -2.30
N PHE A 57 5.45 10.84 -2.07
CA PHE A 57 4.43 11.75 -1.57
C PHE A 57 4.60 11.90 -0.08
N THR A 58 4.61 13.12 0.43
CA THR A 58 5.00 13.40 1.80
C THR A 58 3.90 14.03 2.63
N TYR A 59 3.96 13.74 3.92
CA TYR A 59 3.23 14.41 4.99
C TYR A 59 4.24 15.00 5.98
N MET A 60 4.16 16.29 6.24
CA MET A 60 4.99 16.95 7.23
C MET A 60 4.25 17.01 8.56
N HIS A 61 4.82 16.39 9.58
CA HIS A 61 4.31 16.40 10.94
C HIS A 61 5.06 17.44 11.76
N ILE A 62 4.35 18.48 12.19
CA ILE A 62 4.90 19.57 12.97
C ILE A 62 4.21 19.60 14.33
N ARG A 63 5.00 19.53 15.40
CA ARG A 63 4.58 19.78 16.78
C ARG A 63 5.64 20.69 17.44
N GLU A 64 5.40 21.12 18.67
CA GLU A 64 6.33 21.98 19.40
C GLU A 64 7.75 21.39 19.48
N ASP A 65 7.86 20.07 19.61
CA ASP A 65 9.10 19.32 19.80
C ASP A 65 9.48 18.42 18.62
N VAL A 66 8.67 18.35 17.56
CA VAL A 66 8.87 17.41 16.45
C VAL A 66 8.66 18.09 15.10
N LEU A 67 9.67 17.97 14.25
CA LEU A 67 9.57 18.25 12.81
C LEU A 67 9.98 16.97 12.06
N ALA A 68 9.02 16.29 11.45
CA ALA A 68 9.28 15.01 10.78
C ALA A 68 8.55 14.91 9.45
N LEU A 69 9.22 14.30 8.46
CA LEU A 69 8.62 13.93 7.18
C LEU A 69 8.25 12.45 7.21
N TYR A 70 7.06 12.16 6.68
CA TYR A 70 6.56 10.83 6.40
C TYR A 70 6.30 10.74 4.91
N GLY A 71 6.78 9.69 4.23
CA GLY A 71 6.68 9.61 2.78
C GLY A 71 6.25 8.23 2.30
N PHE A 72 5.60 8.20 1.14
CA PHE A 72 5.00 7.00 0.56
C PHE A 72 5.21 6.99 -0.95
N SER A 73 5.44 5.80 -1.52
CA SER A 73 5.64 5.63 -2.96
C SER A 73 4.36 5.91 -3.76
N LYS A 74 3.18 5.68 -3.14
CA LYS A 74 1.87 5.90 -3.75
C LYS A 74 1.08 6.95 -2.97
N LYS A 75 0.30 7.75 -3.70
CA LYS A 75 -0.58 8.76 -3.11
C LYS A 75 -1.64 8.14 -2.20
N ASP A 76 -2.14 6.96 -2.57
CA ASP A 76 -3.15 6.26 -1.79
C ASP A 76 -2.63 5.77 -0.43
N GLU A 77 -1.34 5.40 -0.36
CA GLU A 77 -0.68 5.08 0.93
C GLU A 77 -0.64 6.32 1.83
N LEU A 78 -0.29 7.48 1.27
CA LEU A 78 -0.32 8.74 2.00
C LEU A 78 -1.72 9.09 2.50
N GLU A 79 -2.76 8.93 1.67
CA GLU A 79 -4.14 9.22 2.08
C GLU A 79 -4.63 8.23 3.16
N MET A 80 -4.26 6.95 3.06
CA MET A 80 -4.57 5.98 4.12
C MET A 80 -3.82 6.32 5.42
N PHE A 81 -2.55 6.71 5.33
CA PHE A 81 -1.79 7.18 6.49
C PHE A 81 -2.47 8.36 7.18
N LYS A 82 -2.90 9.38 6.42
CA LYS A 82 -3.63 10.54 6.96
C LYS A 82 -4.93 10.14 7.65
N LYS A 83 -5.69 9.21 7.07
CA LYS A 83 -6.89 8.65 7.69
C LYS A 83 -6.55 7.97 9.01
N LEU A 84 -5.54 7.12 9.05
CA LEU A 84 -5.12 6.41 10.27
C LEU A 84 -4.73 7.39 11.39
N ILE A 85 -3.90 8.38 11.10
CA ILE A 85 -3.45 9.36 12.11
C ILE A 85 -4.53 10.36 12.51
N SER A 86 -5.64 10.46 11.77
CA SER A 86 -6.82 11.24 12.18
C SER A 86 -7.62 10.59 13.29
N VAL A 87 -7.41 9.30 13.52
CA VAL A 87 -8.06 8.56 14.62
C VAL A 87 -7.39 8.94 15.94
N ASN A 88 -8.19 9.42 16.89
CA ASN A 88 -7.66 9.84 18.18
C ASN A 88 -6.96 8.67 18.91
N GLY A 89 -5.71 8.88 19.27
CA GLY A 89 -4.84 7.87 19.90
C GLY A 89 -3.94 7.12 18.91
N ILE A 90 -4.04 7.42 17.61
CA ILE A 90 -3.14 6.91 16.59
C ILE A 90 -2.16 8.02 16.18
N GLY A 91 -0.89 7.83 16.54
CA GLY A 91 0.18 8.72 16.09
C GLY A 91 0.84 8.22 14.79
N PRO A 92 1.74 9.01 14.19
CA PRO A 92 2.43 8.66 12.96
C PRO A 92 3.15 7.31 13.00
N LYS A 93 3.80 6.95 14.11
CA LYS A 93 4.47 5.64 14.27
C LYS A 93 3.50 4.47 14.16
N ALA A 94 2.32 4.59 14.78
CA ALA A 94 1.28 3.55 14.70
C ALA A 94 0.69 3.48 13.29
N GLY A 95 0.46 4.61 12.62
CA GLY A 95 0.03 4.67 11.22
C GLY A 95 1.02 3.97 10.29
N LEU A 96 2.33 4.22 10.44
CA LEU A 96 3.38 3.51 9.69
C LEU A 96 3.41 2.02 9.99
N ALA A 97 3.22 1.61 11.24
CA ALA A 97 3.19 0.19 11.62
C ALA A 97 2.05 -0.55 10.90
N VAL A 98 0.86 0.07 10.78
CA VAL A 98 -0.26 -0.50 10.01
C VAL A 98 0.14 -0.71 8.54
N LEU A 99 0.67 0.34 7.89
CA LEU A 99 1.03 0.30 6.47
C LEU A 99 2.32 -0.47 6.18
N SER A 100 3.09 -0.82 7.20
CA SER A 100 4.22 -1.74 7.08
C SER A 100 3.80 -3.20 7.23
N THR A 101 2.72 -3.47 7.99
CA THR A 101 2.20 -4.82 8.23
C THR A 101 1.25 -5.25 7.11
N TYR A 102 0.45 -4.34 6.61
CA TYR A 102 -0.59 -4.60 5.61
C TYR A 102 -0.47 -3.63 4.43
N ASP A 103 -0.78 -4.11 3.23
CA ASP A 103 -1.05 -3.23 2.08
C ASP A 103 -2.39 -2.50 2.27
N ILE A 104 -2.65 -1.50 1.42
CA ILE A 104 -3.83 -0.62 1.53
C ILE A 104 -5.13 -1.43 1.45
N ASN A 105 -5.21 -2.39 0.53
CA ASN A 105 -6.43 -3.16 0.30
C ASN A 105 -6.72 -4.06 1.51
N SER A 106 -5.70 -4.71 2.06
CA SER A 106 -5.81 -5.51 3.28
C SER A 106 -6.28 -4.68 4.47
N VAL A 107 -5.78 -3.44 4.62
CA VAL A 107 -6.26 -2.51 5.67
C VAL A 107 -7.72 -2.15 5.45
N LYS A 108 -8.13 -1.79 4.22
CA LYS A 108 -9.52 -1.46 3.89
C LYS A 108 -10.44 -2.64 4.17
N VAL A 109 -10.08 -3.84 3.70
CA VAL A 109 -10.87 -5.05 3.93
C VAL A 109 -11.03 -5.36 5.42
N ALA A 110 -9.96 -5.26 6.21
CA ALA A 110 -10.01 -5.48 7.65
C ALA A 110 -10.97 -4.48 8.34
N ILE A 111 -10.94 -3.21 7.92
CA ILE A 111 -11.85 -2.17 8.44
C ILE A 111 -13.30 -2.48 8.05
N LEU A 112 -13.58 -2.77 6.79
CA LEU A 112 -14.94 -3.00 6.29
C LEU A 112 -15.57 -4.29 6.84
N LYS A 113 -14.75 -5.32 7.11
CA LYS A 113 -15.18 -6.59 7.72
C LYS A 113 -15.21 -6.57 9.25
N ASP A 114 -14.97 -5.40 9.89
CA ASP A 114 -14.87 -5.27 11.35
C ASP A 114 -13.84 -6.22 12.00
N ASP A 115 -12.73 -6.55 11.27
CA ASP A 115 -11.72 -7.49 11.75
C ASP A 115 -10.76 -6.83 12.76
N VAL A 116 -11.25 -6.71 14.01
CA VAL A 116 -10.45 -6.20 15.15
C VAL A 116 -9.21 -7.06 15.38
N ASN A 117 -9.29 -8.37 15.13
CA ASN A 117 -8.16 -9.27 15.38
C ASN A 117 -7.02 -9.03 14.39
N ALA A 118 -7.33 -8.81 13.10
CA ALA A 118 -6.32 -8.46 12.11
C ALA A 118 -5.61 -7.16 12.50
N ILE A 119 -6.35 -6.07 12.71
CA ILE A 119 -5.76 -4.77 13.06
C ILE A 119 -4.96 -4.83 14.39
N SER A 120 -5.40 -5.62 15.36
CA SER A 120 -4.70 -5.74 16.66
C SER A 120 -3.41 -6.58 16.61
N LYS A 121 -3.11 -7.26 15.51
CA LYS A 121 -1.80 -7.91 15.28
C LYS A 121 -0.68 -6.92 14.96
N VAL A 122 -1.03 -5.69 14.58
CA VAL A 122 -0.04 -4.65 14.30
C VAL A 122 0.69 -4.26 15.58
N PRO A 123 2.03 -4.25 15.58
CA PRO A 123 2.81 -3.85 16.75
C PRO A 123 2.39 -2.47 17.28
N GLY A 124 2.10 -2.38 18.56
CA GLY A 124 1.66 -1.14 19.21
C GLY A 124 0.16 -0.84 19.11
N ILE A 125 -0.63 -1.69 18.46
CA ILE A 125 -2.08 -1.54 18.38
C ILE A 125 -2.78 -2.64 19.17
N GLY A 126 -3.41 -2.24 20.28
CA GLY A 126 -4.24 -3.14 21.08
C GLY A 126 -5.67 -3.23 20.56
N LYS A 127 -6.45 -4.22 21.02
CA LYS A 127 -7.84 -4.45 20.59
C LYS A 127 -8.73 -3.19 20.72
N LYS A 128 -8.59 -2.43 21.80
CA LYS A 128 -9.36 -1.18 22.00
C LYS A 128 -9.05 -0.15 20.92
N THR A 129 -7.78 -0.01 20.56
CA THR A 129 -7.33 0.90 19.51
C THR A 129 -7.75 0.41 18.13
N ALA A 130 -7.67 -0.90 17.87
CA ALA A 130 -8.14 -1.53 16.64
C ALA A 130 -9.64 -1.31 16.42
N SER A 131 -10.48 -1.52 17.45
CA SER A 131 -11.91 -1.25 17.38
C SER A 131 -12.22 0.22 17.08
N LYS A 132 -11.41 1.14 17.61
CA LYS A 132 -11.57 2.56 17.34
C LYS A 132 -11.18 2.94 15.91
N ILE A 133 -10.09 2.38 15.38
CA ILE A 133 -9.69 2.55 13.97
C ILE A 133 -10.83 2.14 13.05
N ILE A 134 -11.40 0.96 13.29
CA ILE A 134 -12.49 0.42 12.49
C ILE A 134 -13.71 1.36 12.56
N LEU A 135 -14.14 1.73 13.76
CA LEU A 135 -15.30 2.59 13.95
C LEU A 135 -15.15 3.95 13.26
N ASP A 136 -13.98 4.61 13.44
CA ASP A 136 -13.75 5.96 12.93
C ASP A 136 -13.51 6.00 11.42
N LEU A 137 -13.06 4.87 10.80
CA LEU A 137 -12.65 4.83 9.40
C LEU A 137 -13.60 4.04 8.48
N LYS A 138 -14.54 3.26 9.00
CA LYS A 138 -15.41 2.39 8.19
C LYS A 138 -16.12 3.15 7.06
N ASP A 139 -16.67 4.32 7.35
CA ASP A 139 -17.36 5.16 6.36
C ASP A 139 -16.44 6.02 5.49
N LYS A 140 -15.11 5.95 5.74
CA LYS A 140 -14.11 6.78 5.06
C LYS A 140 -13.18 6.01 4.13
N VAL A 141 -13.23 4.68 4.14
CA VAL A 141 -12.30 3.85 3.36
C VAL A 141 -12.89 3.34 2.04
N GLY A 142 -14.13 3.72 1.71
CA GLY A 142 -14.85 3.27 0.52
C GLY A 142 -15.61 1.96 0.73
N SER A 143 -16.11 1.36 -0.33
CA SER A 143 -16.87 0.11 -0.30
C SER A 143 -16.00 -1.09 -0.73
N ILE A 144 -16.48 -2.31 -0.46
CA ILE A 144 -15.81 -3.54 -0.90
C ILE A 144 -15.84 -3.64 -2.43
N GLU A 145 -16.94 -3.20 -3.06
CA GLU A 145 -17.08 -3.19 -4.52
C GLU A 145 -16.05 -2.27 -5.20
N GLU A 146 -15.68 -1.16 -4.56
CA GLU A 146 -14.61 -0.29 -5.07
C GLU A 146 -13.23 -0.95 -4.98
N ILE A 147 -13.01 -1.80 -3.98
CA ILE A 147 -11.75 -2.54 -3.84
C ILE A 147 -11.63 -3.61 -4.93
N ASP A 148 -12.71 -4.33 -5.21
CA ASP A 148 -12.74 -5.34 -6.26
C ASP A 148 -12.59 -4.73 -7.66
N SER A 149 -13.15 -3.54 -7.89
CA SER A 149 -13.00 -2.81 -9.16
C SER A 149 -11.60 -2.23 -9.37
N ILE A 150 -10.91 -1.80 -8.32
CA ILE A 150 -9.53 -1.31 -8.39
C ILE A 150 -8.57 -2.45 -8.72
N ASN A 151 -8.80 -3.66 -8.20
CA ASN A 151 -7.99 -4.83 -8.56
C ASN A 151 -8.12 -5.24 -10.03
N LEU A 152 -9.22 -4.87 -10.69
CA LEU A 152 -9.42 -5.12 -12.13
C LEU A 152 -8.82 -4.00 -13.01
N SER A 153 -8.72 -2.76 -12.51
CA SER A 153 -8.15 -1.62 -13.25
C SER A 153 -6.61 -1.50 -13.10
N ASP A 154 -6.03 -1.97 -12.01
CA ASP A 154 -4.58 -2.02 -11.82
C ASP A 154 -3.90 -3.09 -12.70
N ILE A 155 -4.67 -4.02 -13.28
CA ILE A 155 -4.19 -5.01 -14.26
C ILE A 155 -3.95 -4.37 -15.65
N GLU A 156 -4.50 -3.19 -15.95
CA GLU A 156 -4.35 -2.54 -17.27
C GLU A 156 -3.09 -1.68 -17.45
N VAL A 157 -2.27 -1.45 -16.42
CA VAL A 157 -1.15 -0.48 -16.49
C VAL A 157 0.25 -1.12 -16.37
N ILE A 158 0.37 -2.46 -16.38
CA ILE A 158 1.69 -3.12 -16.49
C ILE A 158 1.92 -3.58 -17.93
N ASN A 159 2.15 -2.63 -18.83
CA ASN A 159 2.84 -2.87 -20.08
C ASN A 159 4.25 -2.29 -19.97
N ASP A 160 5.20 -3.12 -19.56
CA ASP A 160 6.47 -3.39 -20.22
C ASP A 160 7.37 -4.23 -19.29
N SER A 161 7.82 -5.35 -19.83
CA SER A 161 8.83 -6.25 -19.28
C SER A 161 8.43 -7.05 -18.02
N VAL A 162 7.54 -8.04 -18.17
CA VAL A 162 7.39 -9.13 -17.19
C VAL A 162 7.83 -10.43 -17.84
N SER A 163 8.84 -11.06 -17.27
CA SER A 163 9.13 -12.46 -17.45
C SER A 163 7.85 -13.26 -17.18
N ASN A 164 7.44 -14.10 -18.14
CA ASN A 164 6.29 -15.00 -18.06
C ASN A 164 6.53 -16.12 -17.01
N ASP A 165 6.66 -15.79 -15.76
CA ASP A 165 6.84 -16.79 -14.72
C ASP A 165 5.47 -17.30 -14.26
N ILE A 166 5.20 -18.57 -14.58
CA ILE A 166 4.01 -19.34 -14.14
C ILE A 166 3.76 -19.20 -12.63
N GLU A 167 4.81 -18.98 -11.83
CA GLU A 167 4.71 -18.73 -10.40
C GLU A 167 3.96 -17.45 -10.04
N ASP A 168 4.14 -16.37 -10.79
CA ASP A 168 3.47 -15.09 -10.49
C ASP A 168 2.00 -15.15 -10.88
N ILE A 169 1.68 -15.80 -11.99
CA ILE A 169 0.28 -16.07 -12.39
C ILE A 169 -0.41 -16.98 -11.37
N SER A 170 0.28 -17.99 -10.85
CA SER A 170 -0.25 -18.84 -9.78
C SER A 170 -0.58 -18.05 -8.52
N LYS A 171 0.25 -17.08 -8.12
CA LYS A 171 0.00 -16.18 -6.98
C LYS A 171 -1.25 -15.32 -7.21
N VAL A 172 -1.46 -14.82 -8.43
CA VAL A 172 -2.66 -14.06 -8.79
C VAL A 172 -3.91 -14.92 -8.62
N LEU A 173 -3.93 -16.17 -9.12
CA LEU A 173 -5.07 -17.08 -8.95
C LEU A 173 -5.33 -17.42 -7.47
N MET A 174 -4.27 -17.56 -6.66
CA MET A 174 -4.41 -17.76 -5.22
C MET A 174 -5.01 -16.53 -4.52
N THR A 175 -4.70 -15.33 -4.98
CA THR A 175 -5.28 -14.08 -4.47
C THR A 175 -6.76 -13.97 -4.80
N LEU A 176 -7.20 -14.59 -5.93
CA LEU A 176 -8.60 -14.69 -6.34
C LEU A 176 -9.38 -15.77 -5.57
N GLY A 177 -8.74 -16.46 -4.60
CA GLY A 177 -9.39 -17.39 -3.70
C GLY A 177 -9.25 -18.86 -4.08
N PHE A 178 -8.51 -19.19 -5.13
CA PHE A 178 -8.23 -20.58 -5.52
C PHE A 178 -7.09 -21.17 -4.69
N SER A 179 -7.16 -22.46 -4.41
CA SER A 179 -6.06 -23.16 -3.73
C SER A 179 -4.86 -23.30 -4.66
N GLN A 180 -3.66 -23.46 -4.10
CA GLN A 180 -2.43 -23.68 -4.87
C GLN A 180 -2.53 -24.87 -5.84
N LEU A 181 -3.29 -25.91 -5.45
CA LEU A 181 -3.49 -27.10 -6.28
C LEU A 181 -4.40 -26.80 -7.48
N GLU A 182 -5.46 -26.02 -7.29
CA GLU A 182 -6.36 -25.58 -8.34
C GLU A 182 -5.66 -24.64 -9.32
N ALA A 183 -4.94 -23.64 -8.82
CA ALA A 183 -4.16 -22.73 -9.64
C ALA A 183 -3.14 -23.48 -10.51
N LYS A 184 -2.42 -24.46 -9.95
CA LYS A 184 -1.45 -25.27 -10.68
C LYS A 184 -2.11 -26.10 -11.78
N LYS A 185 -3.22 -26.78 -11.48
CA LYS A 185 -3.99 -27.55 -12.48
C LYS A 185 -4.54 -26.68 -13.60
N ALA A 186 -5.00 -25.48 -13.28
CA ALA A 186 -5.54 -24.56 -14.29
C ALA A 186 -4.47 -24.11 -15.29
N LEU A 187 -3.21 -24.01 -14.85
CA LEU A 187 -2.06 -23.57 -15.67
C LEU A 187 -1.37 -24.72 -16.43
N GLU A 188 -1.51 -25.97 -16.00
CA GLU A 188 -0.81 -27.13 -16.58
C GLU A 188 -1.08 -27.36 -18.08
N ASN A 189 -2.22 -26.91 -18.61
CA ASN A 189 -2.64 -27.13 -19.99
C ASN A 189 -2.69 -25.86 -20.85
N ILE A 190 -2.13 -24.75 -20.35
CA ILE A 190 -2.12 -23.47 -21.08
C ILE A 190 -0.80 -23.30 -21.80
N ASP A 191 -0.89 -23.15 -23.14
CA ASP A 191 0.29 -22.72 -23.91
C ASP A 191 0.55 -21.22 -23.64
N ILE A 192 1.64 -20.94 -22.97
CA ILE A 192 2.03 -19.56 -22.57
C ILE A 192 2.85 -18.83 -23.66
N SER A 193 3.25 -19.54 -24.74
CA SER A 193 4.11 -18.98 -25.77
C SER A 193 3.41 -17.84 -26.53
N GLY A 194 3.90 -16.62 -26.36
CA GLY A 194 3.38 -15.44 -27.08
C GLY A 194 2.06 -14.88 -26.57
N LYS A 195 1.59 -15.35 -25.41
CA LYS A 195 0.41 -14.78 -24.73
C LYS A 195 0.83 -13.79 -23.66
N THR A 196 0.00 -12.78 -23.46
CA THR A 196 0.13 -11.85 -22.33
C THR A 196 -0.35 -12.49 -21.03
N GLU A 197 0.15 -12.03 -19.87
CA GLU A 197 -0.25 -12.51 -18.55
C GLU A 197 -1.79 -12.51 -18.38
N ASN A 198 -2.47 -11.45 -18.83
CA ASN A 198 -3.93 -11.34 -18.79
C ASN A 198 -4.65 -12.41 -19.62
N GLN A 199 -4.09 -12.80 -20.74
CA GLN A 199 -4.66 -13.88 -21.57
C GLN A 199 -4.51 -15.23 -20.88
N ILE A 200 -3.37 -15.47 -20.22
CA ILE A 200 -3.11 -16.70 -19.48
C ILE A 200 -4.01 -16.80 -18.26
N ILE A 201 -4.17 -15.70 -17.50
CA ILE A 201 -5.08 -15.64 -16.35
C ILE A 201 -6.52 -15.93 -16.78
N LYS A 202 -6.97 -15.33 -17.89
CA LYS A 202 -8.33 -15.55 -18.41
C LYS A 202 -8.57 -17.02 -18.78
N GLU A 203 -7.65 -17.65 -19.49
CA GLU A 203 -7.74 -19.08 -19.83
C GLU A 203 -7.70 -19.97 -18.59
N ALA A 204 -6.87 -19.62 -17.59
CA ALA A 204 -6.82 -20.36 -16.34
C ALA A 204 -8.16 -20.29 -15.58
N LEU A 205 -8.79 -19.12 -15.54
CA LEU A 205 -10.12 -18.93 -14.94
C LEU A 205 -11.22 -19.71 -15.70
N GLU A 206 -11.15 -19.78 -17.03
CA GLU A 206 -12.05 -20.60 -17.84
C GLU A 206 -11.88 -22.09 -17.56
N ASN A 207 -10.65 -22.55 -17.31
CA ASN A 207 -10.35 -23.94 -16.95
C ASN A 207 -10.82 -24.31 -15.54
N LEU A 208 -10.84 -23.33 -14.61
CA LEU A 208 -11.33 -23.52 -13.24
C LEU A 208 -12.86 -23.56 -13.13
N ASN A 209 -13.58 -23.02 -14.12
CA ASN A 209 -15.05 -22.98 -14.17
C ASN A 209 -15.66 -24.18 -14.93
N ARG A 210 -14.84 -25.13 -15.38
CA ARG A 210 -15.28 -26.38 -16.03
C ARG A 210 -15.24 -27.55 -15.05
#